data_b3e3750a106e44a7acd0318199721480
#
_entry.id   b3e3750a106e44a7acd0318199721480
#
_cell.length_a   1.000
_cell.length_b   1.000
_cell.length_c   1.000
_cell.angle_alpha   90.00
_cell.angle_beta   90.00
_cell.angle_gamma   90.00
#
_symmetry.space_group_name_H-M   'P 1'
#
loop_
_entity.id
_entity.type
_entity.pdbx_description
1 polymer ?
#
loop_
_entity_poly.entity_id
_entity_poly.type
_entity_poly.pdbx_seq_one_letter_code
_entity_poly.pdbx_strand_id
1 'polypeptide(L)'
;MQRLGAIDTPDFDAEGEVKAAEKTLAEAGKGMHPLLAAARAMQTWLDAGGTRPAIRTAIVRLWTREKVTHLALPLTGAAALQPQEQWDEEPWAHLFLHALGDEAADWLQLLADMERAWLRARALVSGRRSNSRAAMAVDMLAAAPIASASTLAAGLGMAVQNVSALLQDFCRAEIAVEVTHRSKRRLCSLATLAPVRDVVAPPRRPEPGRGRGRPPIYREDNAPFVPGPLPPVSMIERRAFDYSDLEHWMEQLDRAIVKMKRGLDTLAR
;
A
#
# COMPACT_ATOMS: atom_id res chain seq x y z
N MET A 1 9.95 45.97 -3.95
CA MET A 1 10.07 44.54 -3.64
C MET A 1 9.06 44.22 -2.53
N GLN A 2 7.87 43.76 -2.93
CA GLN A 2 6.83 43.33 -2.00
C GLN A 2 7.17 41.91 -1.54
N ARG A 3 7.34 41.70 -0.24
CA ARG A 3 7.44 40.38 0.37
C ARG A 3 6.10 39.68 0.13
N LEU A 4 6.13 38.61 -0.64
CA LEU A 4 5.06 37.63 -0.65
C LEU A 4 4.88 37.14 0.80
N GLY A 5 3.74 37.50 1.40
CA GLY A 5 3.37 37.05 2.72
C GLY A 5 3.39 35.52 2.77
N ALA A 6 3.90 34.99 3.87
CA ALA A 6 3.75 33.60 4.21
C ALA A 6 2.27 33.26 4.06
N ILE A 7 1.95 32.29 3.20
CA ILE A 7 0.64 31.68 3.18
C ILE A 7 0.52 30.98 4.53
N ASP A 8 -0.23 31.58 5.45
CA ASP A 8 -0.69 30.90 6.65
C ASP A 8 -1.45 29.65 6.16
N THR A 9 -0.78 28.53 6.15
CA THR A 9 -1.46 27.23 6.07
C THR A 9 -2.30 27.18 7.35
N PRO A 10 -3.65 27.13 7.26
CA PRO A 10 -4.47 26.97 8.46
C PRO A 10 -3.97 25.74 9.20
N ASP A 11 -3.78 25.89 10.50
CA ASP A 11 -3.35 24.81 11.38
C ASP A 11 -4.46 23.74 11.33
N PHE A 12 -4.30 22.80 10.41
CA PHE A 12 -5.30 21.80 10.09
C PHE A 12 -5.25 20.75 11.20
N ASP A 13 -6.19 20.83 12.15
CA ASP A 13 -6.35 19.82 13.21
C ASP A 13 -6.88 18.51 12.62
N ALA A 14 -6.00 17.80 11.92
CA ALA A 14 -6.33 16.54 11.28
C ALA A 14 -6.86 15.50 12.29
N GLU A 15 -6.35 15.49 13.51
CA GLU A 15 -6.79 14.52 14.53
C GLU A 15 -8.15 14.91 15.12
N GLY A 16 -8.45 16.20 15.27
CA GLY A 16 -9.78 16.69 15.67
C GLY A 16 -10.85 16.31 14.64
N GLU A 17 -10.52 16.46 13.36
CA GLU A 17 -11.42 16.08 12.27
C GLU A 17 -11.67 14.56 12.21
N VAL A 18 -10.63 13.74 12.41
CA VAL A 18 -10.77 12.29 12.52
C VAL A 18 -11.68 11.90 13.68
N LYS A 19 -11.52 12.51 14.86
CA LYS A 19 -12.40 12.26 16.01
C LYS A 19 -13.86 12.65 15.75
N ALA A 20 -14.09 13.75 15.04
CA ALA A 20 -15.44 14.12 14.61
C ALA A 20 -16.03 13.09 13.65
N ALA A 21 -15.25 12.60 12.70
CA ALA A 21 -15.62 11.52 11.80
C ALA A 21 -15.94 10.21 12.55
N GLU A 22 -15.12 9.84 13.55
CA GLU A 22 -15.38 8.68 14.42
C GLU A 22 -16.71 8.79 15.18
N LYS A 23 -17.07 9.99 15.62
CA LYS A 23 -18.38 10.25 16.26
C LYS A 23 -19.52 10.04 15.28
N THR A 24 -19.43 10.61 14.07
CA THR A 24 -20.42 10.39 13.01
C THR A 24 -20.57 8.90 12.70
N LEU A 25 -19.47 8.17 12.65
CA LEU A 25 -19.44 6.74 12.39
C LEU A 25 -20.14 5.93 13.50
N ALA A 26 -19.92 6.31 14.76
CA ALA A 26 -20.59 5.67 15.89
C ALA A 26 -22.08 5.95 15.94
N GLU A 27 -22.53 7.14 15.54
CA GLU A 27 -23.93 7.55 15.50
C GLU A 27 -24.69 6.90 14.33
N ALA A 28 -24.12 6.97 13.12
CA ALA A 28 -24.72 6.42 11.91
C ALA A 28 -24.72 4.87 11.88
N GLY A 29 -23.80 4.25 12.60
CA GLY A 29 -23.60 2.81 12.61
C GLY A 29 -24.31 2.04 13.71
N LYS A 30 -25.12 2.69 14.55
CA LYS A 30 -25.81 2.00 15.66
C LYS A 30 -26.66 0.83 15.18
N GLY A 31 -26.31 -0.38 15.66
CA GLY A 31 -27.05 -1.60 15.35
C GLY A 31 -26.80 -2.16 13.95
N MET A 32 -25.83 -1.63 13.21
CA MET A 32 -25.47 -2.09 11.88
C MET A 32 -24.18 -2.92 11.88
N HIS A 33 -24.03 -3.77 10.87
CA HIS A 33 -22.76 -4.41 10.59
C HIS A 33 -21.68 -3.34 10.25
N PRO A 34 -20.42 -3.46 10.71
CA PRO A 34 -19.38 -2.44 10.54
C PRO A 34 -19.15 -1.96 9.09
N LEU A 35 -19.33 -2.83 8.10
CA LEU A 35 -19.20 -2.46 6.68
C LEU A 35 -20.34 -1.52 6.23
N LEU A 36 -21.59 -1.80 6.64
CA LEU A 36 -22.74 -0.94 6.32
C LEU A 36 -22.69 0.37 7.11
N ALA A 37 -22.23 0.30 8.37
CA ALA A 37 -21.97 1.47 9.20
C ALA A 37 -20.97 2.42 8.53
N ALA A 38 -19.91 1.87 7.96
CA ALA A 38 -18.92 2.65 7.23
C ALA A 38 -19.50 3.33 6.00
N ALA A 39 -20.31 2.62 5.20
CA ALA A 39 -20.97 3.17 4.03
C ALA A 39 -21.85 4.37 4.42
N ARG A 40 -22.76 4.16 5.37
CA ARG A 40 -23.70 5.20 5.83
C ARG A 40 -23.00 6.40 6.46
N ALA A 41 -22.01 6.15 7.30
CA ALA A 41 -21.25 7.23 7.92
C ALA A 41 -20.46 8.05 6.90
N MET A 42 -19.87 7.40 5.89
CA MET A 42 -19.16 8.10 4.83
C MET A 42 -20.08 9.04 4.07
N GLN A 43 -21.26 8.58 3.68
CA GLN A 43 -22.28 9.40 3.03
C GLN A 43 -22.66 10.61 3.92
N THR A 44 -23.11 10.35 5.16
CA THR A 44 -23.50 11.40 6.10
C THR A 44 -22.39 12.43 6.34
N TRP A 45 -21.14 11.98 6.46
CA TRP A 45 -20.00 12.84 6.70
C TRP A 45 -19.69 13.76 5.51
N LEU A 46 -19.76 13.20 4.30
CA LEU A 46 -19.46 13.95 3.08
C LEU A 46 -20.58 14.91 2.71
N ASP A 47 -21.84 14.54 2.96
CA ASP A 47 -23.00 15.43 2.79
C ASP A 47 -22.93 16.64 3.78
N ALA A 48 -22.35 16.42 4.96
CA ALA A 48 -22.07 17.49 5.91
C ALA A 48 -20.84 18.34 5.55
N GLY A 49 -20.19 18.08 4.43
CA GLY A 49 -18.99 18.80 3.98
C GLY A 49 -17.70 18.37 4.64
N GLY A 50 -17.68 17.23 5.33
CA GLY A 50 -16.49 16.67 5.95
C GLY A 50 -15.45 16.17 4.95
N THR A 51 -14.18 16.09 5.37
CA THR A 51 -13.09 15.69 4.48
C THR A 51 -12.98 14.17 4.29
N ARG A 52 -12.62 13.75 3.08
CA ARG A 52 -12.40 12.33 2.74
C ARG A 52 -11.28 11.67 3.55
N PRO A 53 -10.11 12.31 3.81
CA PRO A 53 -9.06 11.72 4.62
C PRO A 53 -9.51 11.38 6.04
N ALA A 54 -10.29 12.26 6.69
CA ALA A 54 -10.75 12.06 8.06
C ALA A 54 -11.65 10.84 8.17
N ILE A 55 -12.69 10.75 7.34
CA ILE A 55 -13.63 9.61 7.39
C ILE A 55 -12.96 8.28 7.01
N ARG A 56 -12.05 8.28 6.03
CA ARG A 56 -11.30 7.08 5.69
C ARG A 56 -10.44 6.57 6.85
N THR A 57 -9.76 7.48 7.55
CA THR A 57 -8.98 7.14 8.74
C THR A 57 -9.88 6.58 9.84
N ALA A 58 -11.02 7.20 10.08
CA ALA A 58 -12.00 6.74 11.07
C ALA A 58 -12.54 5.33 10.74
N ILE A 59 -12.83 5.05 9.47
CA ILE A 59 -13.29 3.73 9.00
C ILE A 59 -12.22 2.67 9.24
N VAL A 60 -10.96 2.92 8.89
CA VAL A 60 -9.86 1.98 9.12
C VAL A 60 -9.71 1.68 10.62
N ARG A 61 -9.81 2.71 11.48
CA ARG A 61 -9.79 2.54 12.94
C ARG A 61 -10.98 1.72 13.44
N LEU A 62 -12.19 1.97 12.92
CA LEU A 62 -13.39 1.18 13.26
C LEU A 62 -13.16 -0.30 12.92
N TRP A 63 -12.76 -0.61 11.71
CA TRP A 63 -12.61 -2.00 11.26
C TRP A 63 -11.57 -2.76 12.06
N THR A 64 -10.48 -2.10 12.42
CA THR A 64 -9.46 -2.70 13.31
C THR A 64 -10.03 -2.94 14.72
N ARG A 65 -10.80 -2.02 15.26
CA ARG A 65 -11.45 -2.14 16.57
C ARG A 65 -12.52 -3.24 16.59
N GLU A 66 -13.36 -3.30 15.57
CA GLU A 66 -14.42 -4.29 15.43
C GLU A 66 -13.91 -5.64 14.88
N LYS A 67 -12.60 -5.78 14.68
CA LYS A 67 -11.94 -6.99 14.18
C LYS A 67 -12.42 -7.44 12.79
N VAL A 68 -12.96 -6.54 11.97
CA VAL A 68 -13.21 -6.77 10.55
C VAL A 68 -11.88 -7.02 9.84
N THR A 69 -10.85 -6.25 10.21
CA THR A 69 -9.46 -6.47 9.80
C THR A 69 -8.58 -6.62 11.03
N HIS A 70 -7.58 -7.52 10.97
CA HIS A 70 -6.63 -7.70 12.07
C HIS A 70 -5.56 -6.59 12.14
N LEU A 71 -5.34 -5.91 11.04
CA LEU A 71 -4.38 -4.82 10.90
C LEU A 71 -5.10 -3.60 10.31
N ALA A 72 -4.53 -2.42 10.52
CA ALA A 72 -5.00 -1.20 9.90
C ALA A 72 -4.68 -1.23 8.39
N LEU A 73 -5.58 -1.77 7.60
CA LEU A 73 -5.46 -1.82 6.14
C LEU A 73 -6.14 -0.60 5.53
N PRO A 74 -5.53 0.04 4.51
CA PRO A 74 -6.08 1.22 3.86
C PRO A 74 -7.19 0.86 2.84
N LEU A 75 -8.05 -0.06 3.20
CA LEU A 75 -9.24 -0.41 2.42
C LEU A 75 -10.30 0.67 2.66
N THR A 76 -10.66 1.42 1.66
CA THR A 76 -11.51 2.61 1.83
C THR A 76 -12.59 2.76 0.78
N GLY A 77 -12.72 1.80 -0.12
CA GLY A 77 -13.70 1.85 -1.21
C GLY A 77 -13.52 3.08 -2.11
N ALA A 78 -12.28 3.46 -2.38
CA ALA A 78 -11.96 4.72 -3.05
C ALA A 78 -12.62 4.87 -4.42
N ALA A 79 -12.88 3.77 -5.12
CA ALA A 79 -13.55 3.78 -6.43
C ALA A 79 -15.00 4.29 -6.35
N ALA A 80 -15.72 4.03 -5.25
CA ALA A 80 -17.07 4.53 -5.04
C ALA A 80 -17.15 6.03 -4.71
N LEU A 81 -16.00 6.71 -4.59
CA LEU A 81 -15.89 8.13 -4.25
C LEU A 81 -15.54 9.01 -5.44
N GLN A 82 -15.73 8.51 -6.66
CA GLN A 82 -15.46 9.29 -7.87
C GLN A 82 -16.50 10.41 -8.06
N PRO A 83 -16.12 11.56 -8.63
CA PRO A 83 -17.02 12.71 -8.79
C PRO A 83 -18.25 12.43 -9.66
N GLN A 84 -18.20 11.38 -10.49
CA GLN A 84 -19.27 10.99 -11.40
C GLN A 84 -20.37 10.17 -10.73
N GLU A 85 -20.09 9.60 -9.55
CA GLU A 85 -21.04 8.75 -8.85
C GLU A 85 -22.06 9.61 -8.09
N GLN A 86 -23.33 9.38 -8.37
CA GLN A 86 -24.41 10.00 -7.61
C GLN A 86 -24.55 9.30 -6.26
N TRP A 87 -24.62 10.10 -5.22
CA TRP A 87 -24.60 9.66 -3.82
C TRP A 87 -25.98 9.31 -3.27
N ASP A 88 -26.93 8.98 -4.14
CA ASP A 88 -28.30 8.64 -3.75
C ASP A 88 -28.35 7.33 -2.94
N GLU A 89 -29.19 7.32 -1.92
CA GLU A 89 -29.13 6.53 -0.69
C GLU A 89 -28.86 5.02 -0.83
N GLU A 90 -29.66 4.25 -1.56
CA GLU A 90 -29.50 2.78 -1.62
C GLU A 90 -28.47 2.29 -2.63
N PRO A 91 -28.41 2.81 -3.86
CA PRO A 91 -27.44 2.33 -4.85
C PRO A 91 -25.99 2.54 -4.42
N TRP A 92 -25.70 3.63 -3.69
CA TRP A 92 -24.35 3.97 -3.30
C TRP A 92 -23.75 3.01 -2.27
N ALA A 93 -24.50 2.51 -1.31
CA ALA A 93 -24.01 1.52 -0.35
C ALA A 93 -23.54 0.24 -1.06
N HIS A 94 -24.25 -0.19 -2.10
CA HIS A 94 -23.83 -1.33 -2.92
C HIS A 94 -22.55 -1.02 -3.69
N LEU A 95 -22.45 0.15 -4.32
CA LEU A 95 -21.23 0.59 -5.02
C LEU A 95 -20.03 0.62 -4.08
N PHE A 96 -20.22 1.14 -2.86
CA PHE A 96 -19.18 1.17 -1.85
C PHE A 96 -18.73 -0.23 -1.45
N LEU A 97 -19.65 -1.16 -1.21
CA LEU A 97 -19.30 -2.55 -0.85
C LEU A 97 -18.63 -3.29 -2.01
N HIS A 98 -19.06 -3.07 -3.24
CA HIS A 98 -18.37 -3.60 -4.43
C HIS A 98 -16.97 -3.02 -4.55
N ALA A 99 -16.80 -1.71 -4.43
CA ALA A 99 -15.49 -1.06 -4.49
C ALA A 99 -14.55 -1.57 -3.40
N LEU A 100 -15.05 -1.87 -2.20
CA LEU A 100 -14.26 -2.51 -1.13
C LEU A 100 -13.88 -3.95 -1.49
N GLY A 101 -14.80 -4.71 -2.08
CA GLY A 101 -14.54 -6.08 -2.54
C GLY A 101 -13.45 -6.12 -3.60
N ASP A 102 -13.56 -5.27 -4.59
CA ASP A 102 -12.57 -5.14 -5.68
C ASP A 102 -11.21 -4.70 -5.12
N GLU A 103 -11.19 -3.67 -4.26
CA GLU A 103 -9.98 -3.18 -3.59
C GLU A 103 -9.33 -4.31 -2.76
N ALA A 104 -10.09 -5.11 -2.04
CA ALA A 104 -9.58 -6.24 -1.28
C ALA A 104 -9.03 -7.34 -2.18
N ALA A 105 -9.69 -7.65 -3.29
CA ALA A 105 -9.23 -8.62 -4.28
C ALA A 105 -7.91 -8.18 -4.94
N ASP A 106 -7.80 -6.91 -5.33
CA ASP A 106 -6.58 -6.32 -5.88
C ASP A 106 -5.42 -6.39 -4.90
N TRP A 107 -5.66 -6.10 -3.62
CA TRP A 107 -4.64 -6.22 -2.57
C TRP A 107 -4.18 -7.67 -2.36
N LEU A 108 -5.11 -8.63 -2.34
CA LEU A 108 -4.77 -10.04 -2.23
C LEU A 108 -3.93 -10.50 -3.43
N GLN A 109 -4.31 -10.09 -4.64
CA GLN A 109 -3.55 -10.38 -5.85
C GLN A 109 -2.14 -9.78 -5.78
N LEU A 110 -2.02 -8.52 -5.37
CA LEU A 110 -0.73 -7.85 -5.22
C LEU A 110 0.16 -8.58 -4.21
N LEU A 111 -0.37 -8.97 -3.04
CA LEU A 111 0.37 -9.71 -2.03
C LEU A 111 0.84 -11.08 -2.55
N ALA A 112 -0.02 -11.80 -3.28
CA ALA A 112 0.36 -13.08 -3.91
C ALA A 112 1.46 -12.89 -4.96
N ASP A 113 1.41 -11.81 -5.74
CA ASP A 113 2.44 -11.48 -6.72
C ASP A 113 3.76 -11.12 -6.05
N MET A 114 3.73 -10.36 -4.96
CA MET A 114 4.90 -10.01 -4.18
C MET A 114 5.54 -11.25 -3.53
N GLU A 115 4.74 -12.16 -2.98
CA GLU A 115 5.24 -13.42 -2.43
C GLU A 115 5.90 -14.29 -3.51
N ARG A 116 5.24 -14.45 -4.65
CA ARG A 116 5.81 -15.21 -5.79
C ARG A 116 7.13 -14.61 -6.26
N ALA A 117 7.23 -13.30 -6.34
CA ALA A 117 8.46 -12.63 -6.73
C ALA A 117 9.58 -12.81 -5.70
N TRP A 118 9.24 -12.71 -4.41
CA TRP A 118 10.18 -12.96 -3.33
C TRP A 118 10.72 -14.39 -3.38
N LEU A 119 9.85 -15.40 -3.51
CA LEU A 119 10.25 -16.81 -3.60
C LEU A 119 11.15 -17.08 -4.83
N ARG A 120 10.83 -16.50 -5.99
CA ARG A 120 11.67 -16.58 -7.19
C ARG A 120 13.03 -15.93 -6.97
N ALA A 121 13.05 -14.73 -6.41
CA ALA A 121 14.27 -14.01 -6.11
C ALA A 121 15.16 -14.79 -5.13
N ARG A 122 14.56 -15.41 -4.10
CA ARG A 122 15.25 -16.29 -3.15
C ARG A 122 15.86 -17.50 -3.83
N ALA A 123 15.14 -18.15 -4.74
CA ALA A 123 15.63 -19.28 -5.50
C ALA A 123 16.84 -18.91 -6.37
N LEU A 124 16.80 -17.76 -7.06
CA LEU A 124 17.89 -17.27 -7.91
C LEU A 124 19.19 -16.96 -7.14
N VAL A 125 19.09 -16.61 -5.85
CA VAL A 125 20.27 -16.32 -5.03
C VAL A 125 20.72 -17.49 -4.16
N SER A 126 19.99 -18.61 -4.14
CA SER A 126 20.26 -19.76 -3.27
C SER A 126 21.59 -20.46 -3.57
N GLY A 127 22.06 -20.43 -4.83
CA GLY A 127 23.33 -21.01 -5.25
C GLY A 127 24.59 -20.19 -4.93
N ARG A 128 24.44 -19.02 -4.28
CA ARG A 128 25.57 -18.18 -3.90
C ARG A 128 26.27 -18.74 -2.65
N ARG A 129 27.53 -18.31 -2.42
CA ARG A 129 28.32 -18.74 -1.24
C ARG A 129 27.54 -18.55 0.05
N SER A 130 27.71 -19.44 1.02
CA SER A 130 26.99 -19.45 2.31
C SER A 130 27.10 -18.14 3.11
N ASN A 131 28.21 -17.40 2.95
CA ASN A 131 28.41 -16.09 3.59
C ASN A 131 27.87 -14.91 2.77
N SER A 132 27.20 -15.18 1.63
CA SER A 132 26.61 -14.14 0.80
C SER A 132 25.41 -13.50 1.50
N ARG A 133 25.39 -12.18 1.56
CA ARG A 133 24.25 -11.40 2.07
C ARG A 133 23.11 -11.24 1.04
N ALA A 134 23.23 -11.87 -0.14
CA ALA A 134 22.27 -11.71 -1.23
C ALA A 134 20.84 -12.17 -0.83
N ALA A 135 20.73 -13.30 -0.14
CA ALA A 135 19.44 -13.80 0.33
C ALA A 135 18.77 -12.83 1.32
N MET A 136 19.56 -12.31 2.28
CA MET A 136 19.06 -11.32 3.25
C MET A 136 18.67 -10.00 2.56
N ALA A 137 19.40 -9.58 1.52
CA ALA A 137 19.05 -8.40 0.73
C ALA A 137 17.71 -8.57 0.00
N VAL A 138 17.43 -9.75 -0.54
CA VAL A 138 16.13 -10.10 -1.13
C VAL A 138 15.02 -10.05 -0.09
N ASP A 139 15.24 -10.59 1.12
CA ASP A 139 14.25 -10.54 2.19
C ASP A 139 13.96 -9.12 2.64
N MET A 140 14.99 -8.28 2.72
CA MET A 140 14.82 -6.87 3.05
C MET A 140 14.04 -6.10 1.97
N LEU A 141 14.27 -6.40 0.69
CA LEU A 141 13.50 -5.81 -0.42
C LEU A 141 12.05 -6.30 -0.42
N ALA A 142 11.78 -7.50 0.05
CA ALA A 142 10.40 -8.00 0.21
C ALA A 142 9.70 -7.32 1.39
N ALA A 143 10.40 -7.14 2.53
CA ALA A 143 9.85 -6.51 3.73
C ALA A 143 9.71 -4.98 3.61
N ALA A 144 10.63 -4.35 2.87
CA ALA A 144 10.60 -2.92 2.55
C ALA A 144 10.60 -2.77 1.02
N PRO A 145 9.42 -2.76 0.39
CA PRO A 145 9.27 -2.91 -1.07
C PRO A 145 10.05 -1.90 -1.90
N ILE A 146 10.41 -0.76 -1.35
CA ILE A 146 11.23 0.26 -2.00
C ILE A 146 12.33 0.69 -1.03
N ALA A 147 13.58 0.40 -1.36
CA ALA A 147 14.73 0.71 -0.51
C ALA A 147 15.90 1.32 -1.28
N SER A 148 16.68 2.15 -0.59
CA SER A 148 17.94 2.68 -1.10
C SER A 148 19.11 1.75 -0.78
N ALA A 149 20.23 1.89 -1.50
CA ALA A 149 21.45 1.17 -1.16
C ALA A 149 21.94 1.49 0.26
N SER A 150 21.77 2.72 0.74
CA SER A 150 22.13 3.11 2.11
C SER A 150 21.24 2.44 3.16
N THR A 151 19.94 2.36 2.92
CA THR A 151 18.99 1.67 3.81
C THR A 151 19.33 0.19 3.93
N LEU A 152 19.54 -0.47 2.79
CA LEU A 152 19.94 -1.89 2.77
C LEU A 152 21.31 -2.11 3.40
N ALA A 153 22.27 -1.21 3.17
CA ALA A 153 23.61 -1.31 3.76
C ALA A 153 23.58 -1.28 5.28
N ALA A 154 22.76 -0.38 5.85
CA ALA A 154 22.55 -0.31 7.31
C ALA A 154 21.98 -1.61 7.86
N GLY A 155 20.94 -2.17 7.22
CA GLY A 155 20.31 -3.41 7.67
C GLY A 155 21.16 -4.66 7.46
N LEU A 156 21.99 -4.69 6.42
CA LEU A 156 22.89 -5.82 6.11
C LEU A 156 24.23 -5.79 6.86
N GLY A 157 24.57 -4.66 7.49
CA GLY A 157 25.89 -4.44 8.07
C GLY A 157 27.00 -4.43 7.00
N MET A 158 26.73 -3.85 5.83
CA MET A 158 27.64 -3.81 4.68
C MET A 158 27.99 -2.37 4.29
N ALA A 159 29.15 -2.19 3.61
CA ALA A 159 29.44 -0.91 2.97
C ALA A 159 28.47 -0.60 1.83
N VAL A 160 28.05 0.67 1.71
CA VAL A 160 27.08 1.13 0.69
C VAL A 160 27.53 0.78 -0.73
N GLN A 161 28.83 0.84 -1.00
CA GLN A 161 29.41 0.49 -2.32
C GLN A 161 29.15 -0.99 -2.67
N ASN A 162 29.32 -1.90 -1.70
CA ASN A 162 29.10 -3.33 -1.90
C ASN A 162 27.60 -3.62 -2.15
N VAL A 163 26.72 -2.94 -1.41
CA VAL A 163 25.28 -3.07 -1.63
C VAL A 163 24.87 -2.47 -2.96
N SER A 164 25.46 -1.36 -3.38
CA SER A 164 25.21 -0.78 -4.70
C SER A 164 25.61 -1.73 -5.83
N ALA A 165 26.77 -2.41 -5.70
CA ALA A 165 27.19 -3.45 -6.64
C ALA A 165 26.21 -4.63 -6.64
N LEU A 166 25.80 -5.10 -5.45
CA LEU A 166 24.84 -6.19 -5.30
C LEU A 166 23.49 -5.85 -5.96
N LEU A 167 22.97 -4.63 -5.77
CA LEU A 167 21.74 -4.18 -6.41
C LEU A 167 21.88 -4.07 -7.95
N GLN A 168 23.04 -3.66 -8.44
CA GLN A 168 23.31 -3.67 -9.89
C GLN A 168 23.30 -5.09 -10.46
N ASP A 169 23.87 -6.06 -9.72
CA ASP A 169 23.83 -7.47 -10.10
C ASP A 169 22.37 -8.00 -10.07
N PHE A 170 21.60 -7.60 -9.08
CA PHE A 170 20.18 -7.95 -9.02
C PHE A 170 19.37 -7.36 -10.17
N CYS A 171 19.66 -6.12 -10.57
CA CYS A 171 19.01 -5.52 -11.73
C CYS A 171 19.40 -6.22 -13.05
N ARG A 172 20.66 -6.64 -13.20
CA ARG A 172 21.10 -7.40 -14.38
C ARG A 172 20.49 -8.80 -14.44
N ALA A 173 20.23 -9.40 -13.28
CA ALA A 173 19.61 -10.73 -13.16
C ALA A 173 18.08 -10.66 -13.08
N GLU A 174 17.47 -9.50 -13.33
CA GLU A 174 16.02 -9.26 -13.26
C GLU A 174 15.38 -9.64 -11.92
N ILE A 175 16.18 -9.70 -10.85
CA ILE A 175 15.71 -9.93 -9.47
C ILE A 175 15.13 -8.63 -8.90
N ALA A 176 15.76 -7.50 -9.22
CA ALA A 176 15.36 -6.19 -8.75
C ALA A 176 15.21 -5.21 -9.91
N VAL A 177 14.49 -4.13 -9.68
CA VAL A 177 14.32 -3.02 -10.61
C VAL A 177 14.59 -1.69 -9.89
N GLU A 178 15.21 -0.76 -10.59
CA GLU A 178 15.31 0.63 -10.13
C GLU A 178 14.00 1.35 -10.43
N VAL A 179 13.34 1.88 -9.41
CA VAL A 179 12.03 2.57 -9.56
C VAL A 179 12.15 4.09 -9.71
N THR A 180 13.34 4.66 -9.46
CA THR A 180 13.56 6.11 -9.55
C THR A 180 14.46 6.46 -10.71
N HIS A 181 14.11 7.09 -11.73
CA HIS A 181 14.97 7.52 -12.86
C HIS A 181 16.12 8.48 -12.46
N ARG A 182 16.82 8.20 -11.35
CA ARG A 182 17.85 9.10 -10.79
C ARG A 182 19.23 8.46 -10.82
N SER A 183 20.26 9.22 -11.21
CA SER A 183 21.65 8.78 -11.15
C SER A 183 22.19 8.69 -9.72
N LYS A 184 21.70 9.58 -8.84
CA LYS A 184 21.99 9.62 -7.41
C LYS A 184 20.72 9.29 -6.64
N ARG A 185 20.84 8.64 -5.46
CA ARG A 185 19.70 8.23 -4.62
C ARG A 185 18.72 7.29 -5.36
N ARG A 186 19.29 6.26 -5.98
CA ARG A 186 18.47 5.21 -6.60
C ARG A 186 17.67 4.46 -5.54
N LEU A 187 16.40 4.24 -5.83
CA LEU A 187 15.57 3.34 -5.05
C LEU A 187 15.32 2.09 -5.87
N CYS A 188 15.46 0.95 -5.24
CA CYS A 188 15.26 -0.35 -5.87
C CYS A 188 14.14 -1.12 -5.17
N SER A 189 13.49 -1.97 -5.93
CA SER A 189 12.46 -2.89 -5.47
C SER A 189 12.68 -4.27 -6.09
N LEU A 190 11.93 -5.28 -5.65
CA LEU A 190 11.82 -6.52 -6.40
C LEU A 190 11.16 -6.27 -7.76
N ALA A 191 11.44 -7.13 -8.73
CA ALA A 191 11.01 -6.96 -10.13
C ALA A 191 9.49 -6.81 -10.31
N THR A 192 8.68 -7.32 -9.39
CA THR A 192 7.22 -7.18 -9.39
C THR A 192 6.74 -5.73 -9.37
N LEU A 193 7.53 -4.82 -8.79
CA LEU A 193 7.19 -3.40 -8.72
C LEU A 193 7.74 -2.59 -9.91
N ALA A 194 8.14 -3.25 -10.99
CA ALA A 194 8.55 -2.57 -12.22
C ALA A 194 7.52 -1.53 -12.73
N PRO A 195 6.19 -1.77 -12.67
CA PRO A 195 5.21 -0.76 -13.10
C PRO A 195 5.27 0.56 -12.33
N VAL A 196 5.77 0.54 -11.08
CA VAL A 196 5.96 1.78 -10.29
C VAL A 196 6.94 2.74 -11.00
N ARG A 197 7.91 2.20 -11.72
CA ARG A 197 8.88 3.00 -12.49
C ARG A 197 8.21 3.83 -13.59
N ASP A 198 7.17 3.30 -14.21
CA ASP A 198 6.47 3.96 -15.32
C ASP A 198 5.62 5.14 -14.80
N VAL A 199 5.15 5.04 -13.55
CA VAL A 199 4.39 6.09 -12.87
C VAL A 199 5.30 7.19 -12.33
N VAL A 200 6.55 6.85 -11.97
CA VAL A 200 7.53 7.82 -11.45
C VAL A 200 8.09 8.65 -12.59
N ALA A 201 7.71 9.93 -12.65
CA ALA A 201 8.23 10.85 -13.64
C ALA A 201 9.76 10.98 -13.54
N PRO A 202 10.51 10.93 -14.65
CA PRO A 202 11.94 11.21 -14.64
C PRO A 202 12.20 12.63 -14.13
N PRO A 203 13.33 12.87 -13.44
CA PRO A 203 13.65 14.20 -12.94
C PRO A 203 13.74 15.19 -14.10
N ARG A 204 13.03 16.31 -13.96
CA ARG A 204 13.04 17.38 -14.96
C ARG A 204 14.50 17.87 -15.12
N ARG A 205 15.08 17.67 -16.27
CA ARG A 205 16.38 18.27 -16.59
C ARG A 205 16.15 19.75 -16.85
N PRO A 206 16.91 20.67 -16.20
CA PRO A 206 16.86 22.07 -16.59
C PRO A 206 17.30 22.19 -18.06
N GLU A 207 16.63 23.00 -18.83
CA GLU A 207 16.99 23.27 -20.22
C GLU A 207 18.47 23.73 -20.31
N PRO A 208 19.26 23.15 -21.23
CA PRO A 208 20.63 23.61 -21.45
C PRO A 208 20.59 25.07 -21.93
N GLY A 209 21.04 26.01 -21.09
CA GLY A 209 21.11 27.43 -21.43
C GLY A 209 20.54 28.39 -20.39
N ARG A 210 19.73 27.96 -19.44
CA ARG A 210 19.34 28.80 -18.30
C ARG A 210 20.38 28.75 -17.20
N GLY A 211 21.22 29.77 -17.21
CA GLY A 211 21.99 30.31 -16.07
C GLY A 211 22.75 29.27 -15.25
N ARG A 212 24.08 29.17 -15.46
CA ARG A 212 25.02 28.59 -14.50
C ARG A 212 25.15 29.49 -13.25
N GLY A 213 24.09 29.58 -12.50
CA GLY A 213 24.16 30.08 -11.14
C GLY A 213 23.79 28.90 -10.21
N ARG A 214 24.78 28.34 -9.52
CA ARG A 214 24.49 27.44 -8.41
C ARG A 214 23.65 28.26 -7.43
N PRO A 215 22.37 27.90 -7.16
CA PRO A 215 21.63 28.60 -6.13
C PRO A 215 22.42 28.52 -4.84
N PRO A 216 22.49 29.59 -4.05
CA PRO A 216 23.20 29.55 -2.78
C PRO A 216 22.64 28.36 -1.99
N ILE A 217 23.55 27.53 -1.50
CA ILE A 217 23.22 26.43 -0.61
C ILE A 217 22.81 27.13 0.69
N TYR A 218 21.50 27.32 0.90
CA TYR A 218 20.99 27.55 2.22
C TYR A 218 21.35 26.29 3.02
N ARG A 219 22.39 26.39 3.83
CA ARG A 219 22.62 25.48 4.93
C ARG A 219 21.55 25.78 5.98
N GLU A 220 20.36 25.27 5.79
CA GLU A 220 19.55 24.87 6.95
C GLU A 220 20.30 23.69 7.56
N ASP A 221 20.48 23.74 8.87
CA ASP A 221 21.15 22.70 9.64
C ASP A 221 20.55 21.34 9.32
N ASN A 222 21.09 20.69 8.29
CA ASN A 222 20.84 19.30 8.01
C ASN A 222 21.65 18.49 9.01
N ALA A 223 21.14 18.41 10.24
CA ALA A 223 21.50 17.29 11.08
C ALA A 223 21.25 16.02 10.23
N PRO A 224 22.23 15.12 10.06
CA PRO A 224 22.01 13.93 9.29
C PRO A 224 20.80 13.20 9.90
N PHE A 225 19.76 12.98 9.08
CA PHE A 225 18.66 12.11 9.48
C PHE A 225 19.26 10.74 9.74
N VAL A 226 19.51 10.43 10.99
CA VAL A 226 19.84 9.10 11.46
C VAL A 226 18.50 8.37 11.56
N PRO A 227 18.17 7.47 10.62
CA PRO A 227 16.97 6.67 10.76
C PRO A 227 17.10 5.93 12.09
N GLY A 228 16.07 6.04 12.93
CA GLY A 228 16.00 5.26 14.16
C GLY A 228 16.23 3.77 13.86
N PRO A 229 16.72 3.00 14.83
CA PRO A 229 16.91 1.57 14.63
C PRO A 229 15.57 0.97 14.17
N LEU A 230 15.62 0.29 13.02
CA LEU A 230 14.46 -0.48 12.55
C LEU A 230 14.02 -1.41 13.68
N PRO A 231 12.73 -1.49 13.99
CA PRO A 231 12.26 -2.43 14.98
C PRO A 231 12.78 -3.82 14.62
N PRO A 232 13.21 -4.62 15.61
CA PRO A 232 13.70 -5.96 15.32
C PRO A 232 12.61 -6.70 14.55
N VAL A 233 12.94 -7.14 13.36
CA VAL A 233 12.05 -7.99 12.56
C VAL A 233 11.96 -9.30 13.32
N SER A 234 10.89 -9.48 14.11
CA SER A 234 10.57 -10.78 14.65
C SER A 234 10.44 -11.73 13.47
N MET A 235 11.15 -12.84 13.50
CA MET A 235 10.96 -13.90 12.50
C MET A 235 9.45 -14.20 12.48
N ILE A 236 8.83 -13.93 11.35
CA ILE A 236 7.43 -14.29 11.12
C ILE A 236 7.43 -15.82 11.12
N GLU A 237 7.05 -16.42 12.23
CA GLU A 237 6.73 -17.84 12.22
C GLU A 237 5.68 -18.04 11.14
N ARG A 238 5.96 -18.95 10.19
CA ARG A 238 4.98 -19.37 9.21
C ARG A 238 3.77 -19.87 10.00
N ARG A 239 2.72 -19.07 10.08
CA ARG A 239 1.42 -19.58 10.48
C ARG A 239 1.04 -20.63 9.43
N ALA A 240 0.97 -21.87 9.86
CA ALA A 240 0.26 -22.88 9.09
C ALA A 240 -1.19 -22.41 9.02
N PHE A 241 -1.60 -21.94 7.84
CA PHE A 241 -3.01 -21.65 7.60
C PHE A 241 -3.74 -22.99 7.58
N ASP A 242 -4.69 -23.12 8.48
CA ASP A 242 -5.64 -24.22 8.41
C ASP A 242 -6.64 -23.88 7.30
N TYR A 243 -6.55 -24.60 6.18
CA TYR A 243 -7.43 -24.44 5.04
C TYR A 243 -8.67 -25.35 5.10
N SER A 244 -8.88 -26.11 6.18
CA SER A 244 -10.01 -27.02 6.32
C SER A 244 -11.35 -26.32 6.16
N ASP A 245 -11.49 -25.12 6.70
CA ASP A 245 -12.70 -24.31 6.53
C ASP A 245 -12.87 -23.86 5.07
N LEU A 246 -11.79 -23.48 4.39
CA LEU A 246 -11.83 -23.07 2.99
C LEU A 246 -12.22 -24.23 2.06
N GLU A 247 -11.68 -25.42 2.28
CA GLU A 247 -12.06 -26.63 1.55
C GLU A 247 -13.53 -26.94 1.72
N HIS A 248 -14.04 -26.83 2.94
CA HIS A 248 -15.47 -27.02 3.23
C HIS A 248 -16.37 -26.01 2.50
N TRP A 249 -15.97 -24.72 2.47
CA TRP A 249 -16.71 -23.69 1.73
C TRP A 249 -16.64 -23.89 0.23
N MET A 250 -15.50 -24.32 -0.31
CA MET A 250 -15.37 -24.66 -1.72
C MET A 250 -16.27 -25.84 -2.13
N GLU A 251 -16.34 -26.89 -1.32
CA GLU A 251 -17.28 -27.99 -1.55
C GLU A 251 -18.75 -27.55 -1.51
N GLN A 252 -19.11 -26.66 -0.60
CA GLN A 252 -20.47 -26.11 -0.56
C GLN A 252 -20.79 -25.29 -1.80
N LEU A 253 -19.85 -24.48 -2.28
CA LEU A 253 -19.98 -23.69 -3.49
C LEU A 253 -20.15 -24.58 -4.72
N ASP A 254 -19.35 -25.63 -4.86
CA ASP A 254 -19.45 -26.61 -5.96
C ASP A 254 -20.80 -27.31 -5.97
N ARG A 255 -21.31 -27.73 -4.79
CA ARG A 255 -22.64 -28.31 -4.65
C ARG A 255 -23.74 -27.33 -5.07
N ALA A 256 -23.61 -26.05 -4.71
CA ALA A 256 -24.55 -25.00 -5.09
C ALA A 256 -24.54 -24.76 -6.61
N ILE A 257 -23.38 -24.72 -7.23
CA ILE A 257 -23.21 -24.58 -8.69
C ILE A 257 -23.83 -25.75 -9.44
N VAL A 258 -23.61 -26.99 -8.98
CA VAL A 258 -24.21 -28.19 -9.57
C VAL A 258 -25.74 -28.18 -9.45
N LYS A 259 -26.26 -27.74 -8.29
CA LYS A 259 -27.71 -27.62 -8.07
C LYS A 259 -28.32 -26.57 -9.00
N MET A 260 -27.65 -25.43 -9.17
CA MET A 260 -28.11 -24.35 -10.04
C MET A 260 -28.10 -24.77 -11.52
N LYS A 261 -27.04 -25.46 -11.98
CA LYS A 261 -26.96 -26.01 -13.34
C LYS A 261 -28.12 -27.00 -13.63
N ARG A 262 -28.41 -27.92 -12.70
CA ARG A 262 -29.57 -28.84 -12.82
C ARG A 262 -30.91 -28.11 -12.86
N GLY A 263 -31.05 -27.04 -12.10
CA GLY A 263 -32.26 -26.21 -12.14
C GLY A 263 -32.46 -25.50 -13.47
N LEU A 264 -31.37 -25.00 -14.06
CA LEU A 264 -31.41 -24.38 -15.40
C LEU A 264 -31.73 -25.39 -16.50
N ASP A 265 -31.18 -26.60 -16.44
CA ASP A 265 -31.45 -27.68 -17.40
C ASP A 265 -32.91 -28.17 -17.34
N THR A 266 -33.55 -28.06 -16.16
CA THR A 266 -34.99 -28.38 -15.99
C THR A 266 -35.92 -27.30 -16.49
N LEU A 267 -35.47 -26.03 -16.52
CA LEU A 267 -36.26 -24.90 -17.05
C LEU A 267 -36.08 -24.74 -18.58
N ALA A 268 -35.06 -25.35 -19.16
CA ALA A 268 -34.79 -25.32 -20.59
C ALA A 268 -35.47 -26.45 -21.37
N ARG A 269 -36.17 -27.37 -20.72
CA ARG A 269 -37.04 -28.43 -21.28
C ARG A 269 -38.48 -28.07 -21.16
#